data_5ab2f12d754b0579ae2e965b7ab0d77c
#
_entry.id   5ab2f12d754b0579ae2e965b7ab0d77c
#
_cell.length_a   1.000
_cell.length_b   1.000
_cell.length_c   1.000
_cell.angle_alpha   90.00
_cell.angle_beta   90.00
_cell.angle_gamma   90.00
#
_symmetry.space_group_name_H-M   'P 1'
#
loop_
_entity.id
_entity.type
_entity.pdbx_description
1 polymer ?
#
loop_
_entity_poly.entity_id
_entity_poly.type
_entity_poly.pdbx_seq_one_letter_code
_entity_poly.pdbx_strand_id
1 'polypeptide(L)'
;MTTKAHWEKIYKEKSSQEVSWTQNIPSTSIDFFKNFKIDKNAPIIDVGGGESKFVDYLISKGFKDISVLDISENAINNVKERIGKKSENVNWIVCDINQFKPKKKYVLWHDRAVFHFLTSENDIKNYVKKVKEYSENFVVGAFSTLGPKKCSGLNVSQYDEITLRKLFEDKNTSINKVEYVNHTTPFETTQNFIFCSLSFK
;
A
#
# COMPACT_ATOMS: atom_id res chain seq x y z
N MET A 1 2.50 22.90 5.12
CA MET A 1 1.60 22.29 4.09
C MET A 1 1.08 20.99 4.69
N THR A 2 -0.23 20.73 4.61
CA THR A 2 -0.79 19.46 5.11
C THR A 2 -0.32 18.29 4.22
N THR A 3 -0.26 17.09 4.75
CA THR A 3 0.15 15.89 3.98
C THR A 3 -0.73 15.70 2.74
N LYS A 4 -2.05 15.95 2.84
CA LYS A 4 -2.95 15.92 1.69
C LYS A 4 -2.54 16.91 0.61
N ALA A 5 -2.33 18.19 0.96
CA ALA A 5 -1.96 19.23 -0.02
C ALA A 5 -0.61 18.94 -0.71
N HIS A 6 0.33 18.26 -0.01
CA HIS A 6 1.57 17.81 -0.61
C HIS A 6 1.32 16.76 -1.71
N TRP A 7 0.55 15.72 -1.42
CA TRP A 7 0.27 14.65 -2.38
C TRP A 7 -0.60 15.12 -3.53
N GLU A 8 -1.60 15.97 -3.28
CA GLU A 8 -2.40 16.61 -4.36
C GLU A 8 -1.50 17.38 -5.33
N LYS A 9 -0.53 18.13 -4.81
CA LYS A 9 0.44 18.85 -5.66
C LYS A 9 1.29 17.88 -6.49
N ILE A 10 1.83 16.83 -5.86
CA ILE A 10 2.67 15.84 -6.56
C ILE A 10 1.90 15.21 -7.72
N TYR A 11 0.70 14.69 -7.49
CA TYR A 11 -0.08 14.00 -8.54
C TYR A 11 -0.71 14.94 -9.56
N LYS A 12 -0.74 16.24 -9.28
CA LYS A 12 -1.13 17.26 -10.26
C LYS A 12 0.02 17.67 -11.18
N GLU A 13 1.22 17.77 -10.64
CA GLU A 13 2.37 18.37 -11.33
C GLU A 13 3.31 17.32 -11.98
N LYS A 14 3.27 16.06 -11.52
CA LYS A 14 4.19 15.02 -11.97
C LYS A 14 3.45 13.87 -12.64
N SER A 15 4.00 13.42 -13.75
CA SER A 15 3.60 12.18 -14.39
C SER A 15 4.12 10.95 -13.61
N SER A 16 3.59 9.79 -13.91
CA SER A 16 4.03 8.53 -13.29
C SER A 16 5.52 8.22 -13.54
N GLN A 17 6.13 8.74 -14.60
CA GLN A 17 7.56 8.55 -14.89
C GLN A 17 8.47 9.50 -14.10
N GLU A 18 7.91 10.52 -13.47
CA GLU A 18 8.64 11.51 -12.68
C GLU A 18 8.56 11.24 -11.17
N VAL A 19 8.05 10.10 -10.78
CA VAL A 19 7.94 9.70 -9.37
C VAL A 19 8.66 8.37 -9.11
N SER A 20 9.41 8.32 -8.01
CA SER A 20 10.36 7.22 -7.74
C SER A 20 9.69 5.86 -7.44
N TRP A 21 8.43 5.84 -7.07
CA TRP A 21 7.70 4.61 -6.67
C TRP A 21 6.99 3.91 -7.82
N THR A 22 7.00 4.49 -9.02
CA THR A 22 6.31 3.92 -10.19
C THR A 22 6.88 2.55 -10.58
N GLN A 23 5.96 1.64 -10.88
CA GLN A 23 6.25 0.32 -11.44
C GLN A 23 5.29 0.03 -12.57
N ASN A 24 5.80 -0.40 -13.71
CA ASN A 24 4.95 -0.86 -14.83
C ASN A 24 4.18 -2.13 -14.46
N ILE A 25 4.81 -3.00 -13.69
CA ILE A 25 4.20 -4.19 -13.10
C ILE A 25 4.67 -4.23 -11.64
N PRO A 26 3.77 -4.16 -10.64
CA PRO A 26 4.13 -4.28 -9.24
C PRO A 26 4.37 -5.77 -8.87
N SER A 27 5.41 -6.37 -9.46
CA SER A 27 5.68 -7.81 -9.43
C SER A 27 5.76 -8.34 -7.99
N THR A 28 6.50 -7.67 -7.12
CA THR A 28 6.63 -8.08 -5.71
C THR A 28 5.28 -8.08 -4.99
N SER A 29 4.47 -7.02 -5.14
CA SER A 29 3.11 -6.97 -4.57
C SER A 29 2.24 -8.11 -5.09
N ILE A 30 2.32 -8.39 -6.39
CA ILE A 30 1.58 -9.48 -7.03
C ILE A 30 2.05 -10.85 -6.52
N ASP A 31 3.34 -11.04 -6.34
CA ASP A 31 3.90 -12.32 -5.87
C ASP A 31 3.53 -12.57 -4.41
N PHE A 32 3.57 -11.55 -3.55
CA PHE A 32 3.08 -11.65 -2.19
C PHE A 32 1.57 -11.92 -2.13
N PHE A 33 0.79 -11.26 -2.99
CA PHE A 33 -0.64 -11.49 -3.12
C PHE A 33 -0.98 -12.93 -3.51
N LYS A 34 -0.25 -13.51 -4.47
CA LYS A 34 -0.49 -14.88 -4.96
C LYS A 34 -0.27 -15.97 -3.92
N ASN A 35 0.44 -15.68 -2.82
CA ASN A 35 0.61 -16.63 -1.72
C ASN A 35 -0.70 -16.87 -0.97
N PHE A 36 -1.70 -16.00 -1.13
CA PHE A 36 -3.02 -16.14 -0.56
C PHE A 36 -4.01 -16.70 -1.59
N LYS A 37 -4.78 -17.70 -1.19
CA LYS A 37 -5.88 -18.25 -2.01
C LYS A 37 -7.15 -17.43 -1.78
N ILE A 38 -7.25 -16.28 -2.44
CA ILE A 38 -8.36 -15.34 -2.24
C ILE A 38 -9.47 -15.60 -3.27
N ASP A 39 -10.72 -15.72 -2.79
CA ASP A 39 -11.90 -15.81 -3.65
C ASP A 39 -12.09 -14.51 -4.44
N LYS A 40 -12.65 -14.62 -5.66
CA LYS A 40 -12.83 -13.46 -6.54
C LYS A 40 -13.86 -12.45 -6.04
N ASN A 41 -14.74 -12.84 -5.15
CA ASN A 41 -15.73 -11.96 -4.52
C ASN A 41 -15.28 -11.44 -3.15
N ALA A 42 -14.12 -11.90 -2.65
CA ALA A 42 -13.60 -11.48 -1.34
C ALA A 42 -13.16 -10.01 -1.37
N PRO A 43 -13.43 -9.25 -0.29
CA PRO A 43 -13.06 -7.84 -0.21
C PRO A 43 -11.54 -7.67 -0.08
N ILE A 44 -10.96 -6.84 -0.96
CA ILE A 44 -9.56 -6.46 -0.98
C ILE A 44 -9.46 -4.96 -0.86
N ILE A 45 -8.51 -4.46 -0.09
CA ILE A 45 -8.16 -3.03 -0.05
C ILE A 45 -6.69 -2.82 -0.43
N ASP A 46 -6.45 -1.86 -1.34
CA ASP A 46 -5.14 -1.32 -1.70
C ASP A 46 -5.00 0.08 -1.10
N VAL A 47 -4.15 0.23 -0.08
CA VAL A 47 -3.96 1.47 0.67
C VAL A 47 -2.78 2.24 0.09
N GLY A 48 -2.99 3.53 -0.20
CA GLY A 48 -2.06 4.34 -0.96
C GLY A 48 -1.94 3.84 -2.38
N GLY A 49 -3.04 3.31 -2.94
CA GLY A 49 -3.06 2.76 -4.28
C GLY A 49 -2.63 3.77 -5.34
N GLY A 50 -2.88 5.08 -5.09
CA GLY A 50 -2.39 6.17 -5.93
C GLY A 50 -2.52 5.83 -7.42
N GLU A 51 -1.43 5.96 -8.16
CA GLU A 51 -1.35 5.52 -9.57
C GLU A 51 -0.83 4.08 -9.73
N SER A 52 -0.87 3.27 -8.66
CA SER A 52 -0.45 1.87 -8.69
C SER A 52 -1.20 1.06 -9.76
N LYS A 53 -0.50 0.15 -10.40
CA LYS A 53 -1.07 -0.84 -11.31
C LYS A 53 -1.47 -2.15 -10.62
N PHE A 54 -1.50 -2.18 -9.30
CA PHE A 54 -1.97 -3.35 -8.57
C PHE A 54 -3.49 -3.53 -8.74
N VAL A 55 -4.25 -2.43 -8.73
CA VAL A 55 -5.70 -2.46 -9.05
C VAL A 55 -5.97 -2.99 -10.47
N ASP A 56 -5.14 -2.62 -11.47
CA ASP A 56 -5.27 -3.14 -12.83
C ASP A 56 -5.08 -4.67 -12.87
N TYR A 57 -4.09 -5.18 -12.12
CA TYR A 57 -3.89 -6.61 -11.99
C TYR A 57 -5.11 -7.30 -11.36
N LEU A 58 -5.63 -6.78 -10.25
CA LEU A 58 -6.81 -7.36 -9.58
C LEU A 58 -8.01 -7.42 -10.52
N ILE A 59 -8.32 -6.33 -11.24
CA ILE A 59 -9.39 -6.27 -12.23
C ILE A 59 -9.15 -7.29 -13.34
N SER A 60 -7.92 -7.38 -13.87
CA SER A 60 -7.57 -8.33 -14.95
C SER A 60 -7.74 -9.78 -14.54
N LYS A 61 -7.63 -10.08 -13.25
CA LYS A 61 -7.81 -11.40 -12.66
C LYS A 61 -9.26 -11.68 -12.24
N GLY A 62 -10.18 -10.74 -12.44
CA GLY A 62 -11.61 -10.91 -12.19
C GLY A 62 -12.01 -10.78 -10.74
N PHE A 63 -11.22 -10.10 -9.90
CA PHE A 63 -11.64 -9.72 -8.55
C PHE A 63 -12.75 -8.67 -8.63
N LYS A 64 -13.78 -8.77 -7.77
CA LYS A 64 -15.01 -7.97 -7.88
C LYS A 64 -15.21 -6.99 -6.73
N ASP A 65 -14.70 -7.28 -5.54
CA ASP A 65 -14.81 -6.39 -4.38
C ASP A 65 -13.46 -5.76 -4.06
N ILE A 66 -13.09 -4.75 -4.85
CA ILE A 66 -11.83 -4.02 -4.75
C ILE A 66 -12.10 -2.63 -4.20
N SER A 67 -11.39 -2.26 -3.14
CA SER A 67 -11.31 -0.90 -2.62
C SER A 67 -9.91 -0.35 -2.85
N VAL A 68 -9.81 0.90 -3.27
CA VAL A 68 -8.54 1.64 -3.37
C VAL A 68 -8.67 2.89 -2.51
N LEU A 69 -7.77 3.05 -1.57
CA LEU A 69 -7.70 4.23 -0.71
C LEU A 69 -6.44 5.02 -1.04
N ASP A 70 -6.62 6.32 -1.25
CA ASP A 70 -5.51 7.27 -1.33
C ASP A 70 -5.92 8.61 -0.68
N ILE A 71 -4.93 9.35 -0.20
CA ILE A 71 -5.14 10.68 0.37
C ILE A 71 -5.38 11.73 -0.73
N SER A 72 -4.89 11.48 -1.95
CA SER A 72 -4.99 12.37 -3.10
C SER A 72 -6.16 12.03 -4.01
N GLU A 73 -7.03 12.98 -4.22
CA GLU A 73 -8.10 12.88 -5.20
C GLU A 73 -7.56 12.89 -6.64
N ASN A 74 -6.48 13.66 -6.90
CA ASN A 74 -5.82 13.67 -8.20
C ASN A 74 -5.27 12.29 -8.56
N ALA A 75 -4.63 11.59 -7.61
CA ALA A 75 -4.14 10.23 -7.82
C ALA A 75 -5.28 9.28 -8.22
N ILE A 76 -6.39 9.30 -7.47
CA ILE A 76 -7.58 8.48 -7.75
C ILE A 76 -8.16 8.81 -9.14
N ASN A 77 -8.27 10.08 -9.50
CA ASN A 77 -8.82 10.49 -10.79
C ASN A 77 -7.92 10.05 -11.95
N ASN A 78 -6.60 10.18 -11.82
CA ASN A 78 -5.64 9.70 -12.82
C ASN A 78 -5.80 8.19 -13.09
N VAL A 79 -6.00 7.38 -12.04
CA VAL A 79 -6.24 5.94 -12.20
C VAL A 79 -7.59 5.67 -12.84
N LYS A 80 -8.66 6.34 -12.41
CA LYS A 80 -10.00 6.18 -13.03
C LYS A 80 -9.98 6.48 -14.52
N GLU A 81 -9.30 7.56 -14.93
CA GLU A 81 -9.14 7.91 -16.33
C GLU A 81 -8.36 6.83 -17.10
N ARG A 82 -7.24 6.36 -16.54
CA ARG A 82 -6.39 5.33 -17.14
C ARG A 82 -7.11 4.00 -17.37
N ILE A 83 -7.90 3.53 -16.41
CA ILE A 83 -8.59 2.23 -16.50
C ILE A 83 -9.99 2.34 -17.13
N GLY A 84 -10.51 3.54 -17.34
CA GLY A 84 -11.77 3.83 -18.02
C GLY A 84 -12.98 3.18 -17.34
N LYS A 85 -13.90 2.62 -18.13
CA LYS A 85 -15.16 2.02 -17.63
C LYS A 85 -14.98 0.96 -16.54
N LYS A 86 -13.83 0.28 -16.50
CA LYS A 86 -13.56 -0.71 -15.43
C LYS A 86 -13.45 -0.08 -14.03
N SER A 87 -13.25 1.24 -13.95
CA SER A 87 -13.20 1.98 -12.68
C SER A 87 -14.54 1.98 -11.92
N GLU A 88 -15.65 1.78 -12.62
CA GLU A 88 -17.00 1.74 -12.02
C GLU A 88 -17.17 0.56 -11.05
N ASN A 89 -16.36 -0.49 -11.21
CA ASN A 89 -16.39 -1.69 -10.36
C ASN A 89 -15.42 -1.63 -9.16
N VAL A 90 -14.80 -0.48 -8.91
CA VAL A 90 -13.85 -0.28 -7.81
C VAL A 90 -14.40 0.74 -6.83
N ASN A 91 -14.32 0.44 -5.53
CA ASN A 91 -14.67 1.37 -4.47
C ASN A 91 -13.51 2.32 -4.20
N TRP A 92 -13.61 3.56 -4.69
CA TRP A 92 -12.59 4.58 -4.53
C TRP A 92 -12.81 5.39 -3.24
N ILE A 93 -11.77 5.51 -2.42
CA ILE A 93 -11.82 6.16 -1.11
C ILE A 93 -10.74 7.22 -1.03
N VAL A 94 -11.15 8.50 -1.09
CA VAL A 94 -10.23 9.65 -0.87
C VAL A 94 -10.21 9.96 0.61
N CYS A 95 -9.18 9.49 1.33
CA CYS A 95 -9.08 9.64 2.77
C CYS A 95 -7.63 9.52 3.27
N ASP A 96 -7.28 10.29 4.31
CA ASP A 96 -6.07 10.03 5.08
C ASP A 96 -6.23 8.71 5.84
N ILE A 97 -5.22 7.82 5.76
CA ILE A 97 -5.25 6.52 6.41
C ILE A 97 -5.42 6.63 7.93
N ASN A 98 -4.92 7.70 8.54
CA ASN A 98 -5.12 7.96 9.97
C ASN A 98 -6.59 8.22 10.32
N GLN A 99 -7.34 8.84 9.40
CA GLN A 99 -8.76 9.17 9.57
C GLN A 99 -9.69 8.08 9.02
N PHE A 100 -9.16 7.15 8.23
CA PHE A 100 -9.95 6.10 7.62
C PHE A 100 -10.56 5.17 8.66
N LYS A 101 -11.88 5.01 8.57
CA LYS A 101 -12.68 4.08 9.40
C LYS A 101 -13.26 3.01 8.49
N PRO A 102 -12.68 1.79 8.45
CA PRO A 102 -13.21 0.71 7.64
C PRO A 102 -14.65 0.37 8.03
N LYS A 103 -15.50 0.15 7.02
CA LYS A 103 -16.91 -0.24 7.23
C LYS A 103 -17.12 -1.74 7.14
N LYS A 104 -16.10 -2.49 6.74
CA LYS A 104 -16.11 -3.95 6.61
C LYS A 104 -14.71 -4.50 6.89
N LYS A 105 -14.63 -5.81 7.15
CA LYS A 105 -13.36 -6.53 7.20
C LYS A 105 -12.92 -6.91 5.79
N TYR A 106 -11.62 -6.81 5.51
CA TYR A 106 -11.02 -7.18 4.23
C TYR A 106 -10.31 -8.54 4.37
N VAL A 107 -10.43 -9.39 3.35
CA VAL A 107 -9.66 -10.65 3.30
C VAL A 107 -8.19 -10.35 3.04
N LEU A 108 -7.90 -9.30 2.28
CA LEU A 108 -6.54 -8.79 2.12
C LEU A 108 -6.51 -7.27 2.24
N TRP A 109 -5.57 -6.80 3.05
CA TRP A 109 -5.12 -5.41 3.10
C TRP A 109 -3.72 -5.35 2.49
N HIS A 110 -3.57 -4.60 1.42
CA HIS A 110 -2.30 -4.34 0.77
C HIS A 110 -1.88 -2.90 1.02
N ASP A 111 -0.62 -2.69 1.36
CA ASP A 111 0.00 -1.39 1.56
C ASP A 111 1.41 -1.43 0.96
N ARG A 112 1.64 -0.65 -0.06
CA ARG A 112 2.97 -0.43 -0.59
C ARG A 112 3.30 1.06 -0.53
N ALA A 113 4.25 1.39 0.34
CA ALA A 113 4.79 2.75 0.48
C ALA A 113 3.85 3.78 1.14
N VAL A 114 2.87 3.35 1.97
CA VAL A 114 2.13 4.27 2.86
C VAL A 114 2.58 4.11 4.31
N PHE A 115 2.71 2.89 4.79
CA PHE A 115 3.07 2.62 6.18
C PHE A 115 4.36 3.34 6.62
N HIS A 116 5.34 3.47 5.75
CA HIS A 116 6.59 4.16 6.09
C HIS A 116 6.45 5.68 6.24
N PHE A 117 5.36 6.31 5.78
CA PHE A 117 5.09 7.73 6.04
C PHE A 117 4.50 8.00 7.43
N LEU A 118 4.08 6.96 8.15
CA LEU A 118 3.69 7.06 9.53
C LEU A 118 4.95 7.13 10.40
N THR A 119 5.26 8.33 10.89
CA THR A 119 6.50 8.58 11.66
C THR A 119 6.27 8.78 13.14
N SER A 120 5.01 9.01 13.58
CA SER A 120 4.69 9.08 14.99
C SER A 120 4.34 7.68 15.53
N GLU A 121 4.80 7.37 16.74
CA GLU A 121 4.46 6.09 17.41
C GLU A 121 2.96 5.87 17.52
N ASN A 122 2.20 6.94 17.78
CA ASN A 122 0.75 6.85 17.92
C ASN A 122 0.07 6.47 16.60
N ASP A 123 0.49 7.07 15.48
CA ASP A 123 -0.06 6.76 14.16
C ASP A 123 0.29 5.32 13.76
N ILE A 124 1.52 4.88 14.02
CA ILE A 124 1.96 3.50 13.77
C ILE A 124 1.10 2.52 14.59
N LYS A 125 0.93 2.75 15.89
CA LYS A 125 0.10 1.91 16.78
C LYS A 125 -1.36 1.85 16.31
N ASN A 126 -1.94 2.98 15.93
CA ASN A 126 -3.31 3.08 15.44
C ASN A 126 -3.48 2.34 14.11
N TYR A 127 -2.50 2.46 13.21
CA TYR A 127 -2.49 1.75 11.94
C TYR A 127 -2.42 0.23 12.15
N VAL A 128 -1.47 -0.25 12.96
CA VAL A 128 -1.32 -1.67 13.30
C VAL A 128 -2.61 -2.24 13.89
N LYS A 129 -3.22 -1.53 14.85
CA LYS A 129 -4.52 -1.92 15.42
C LYS A 129 -5.59 -2.02 14.34
N LYS A 130 -5.70 -1.02 13.47
CA LYS A 130 -6.68 -0.96 12.38
C LYS A 130 -6.52 -2.15 11.42
N VAL A 131 -5.29 -2.43 10.99
CA VAL A 131 -5.00 -3.55 10.10
C VAL A 131 -5.40 -4.88 10.75
N LYS A 132 -5.01 -5.12 12.00
CA LYS A 132 -5.38 -6.35 12.75
C LYS A 132 -6.88 -6.52 12.93
N GLU A 133 -7.60 -5.43 13.17
CA GLU A 133 -9.05 -5.46 13.41
C GLU A 133 -9.84 -5.68 12.13
N TYR A 134 -9.38 -5.07 11.01
CA TYR A 134 -10.15 -5.00 9.76
C TYR A 134 -9.57 -5.79 8.60
N SER A 135 -8.56 -6.66 8.84
CA SER A 135 -8.10 -7.58 7.80
C SER A 135 -7.87 -8.99 8.31
N GLU A 136 -7.92 -9.97 7.40
CA GLU A 136 -7.51 -11.35 7.65
C GLU A 136 -6.05 -11.57 7.28
N ASN A 137 -5.62 -10.93 6.19
CA ASN A 137 -4.26 -10.99 5.68
C ASN A 137 -3.77 -9.59 5.37
N PHE A 138 -2.47 -9.39 5.56
CA PHE A 138 -1.81 -8.13 5.31
C PHE A 138 -0.54 -8.34 4.49
N VAL A 139 -0.38 -7.53 3.46
CA VAL A 139 0.88 -7.39 2.72
C VAL A 139 1.35 -5.96 2.88
N VAL A 140 2.54 -5.78 3.41
CA VAL A 140 3.18 -4.47 3.56
C VAL A 140 4.50 -4.43 2.81
N GLY A 141 4.70 -3.37 2.03
CA GLY A 141 5.99 -3.01 1.43
C GLY A 141 6.41 -1.62 1.91
N ALA A 142 7.45 -1.55 2.73
CA ALA A 142 7.98 -0.31 3.29
C ALA A 142 9.47 -0.16 3.01
N PHE A 143 10.04 1.03 3.16
CA PHE A 143 11.50 1.16 3.09
C PHE A 143 12.17 0.36 4.18
N SER A 144 13.19 -0.41 3.79
CA SER A 144 14.04 -1.11 4.74
C SER A 144 15.02 -0.16 5.44
N THR A 145 15.74 -0.65 6.45
CA THR A 145 16.82 0.08 7.10
C THR A 145 17.98 0.43 6.15
N LEU A 146 18.05 -0.22 4.99
CA LEU A 146 18.99 0.09 3.90
C LEU A 146 18.38 1.02 2.84
N GLY A 147 17.11 1.34 2.96
CA GLY A 147 16.38 2.23 2.04
C GLY A 147 16.59 3.71 2.35
N PRO A 148 15.93 4.60 1.60
CA PRO A 148 15.98 6.04 1.83
C PRO A 148 15.36 6.45 3.17
N LYS A 149 15.89 7.53 3.78
CA LYS A 149 15.31 8.18 4.97
C LYS A 149 14.23 9.22 4.63
N LYS A 150 14.09 9.54 3.35
CA LYS A 150 13.08 10.48 2.83
C LYS A 150 12.48 9.95 1.54
N CYS A 151 11.20 10.22 1.33
CA CYS A 151 10.50 9.96 0.08
C CYS A 151 9.69 11.20 -0.30
N SER A 152 9.81 11.67 -1.54
CA SER A 152 9.13 12.89 -2.01
C SER A 152 9.31 14.12 -1.08
N GLY A 153 10.51 14.26 -0.48
CA GLY A 153 10.80 15.34 0.46
C GLY A 153 10.31 15.14 1.90
N LEU A 154 9.49 14.13 2.15
CA LEU A 154 8.96 13.79 3.48
C LEU A 154 9.88 12.79 4.19
N ASN A 155 10.00 12.91 5.51
CA ASN A 155 10.66 11.91 6.34
C ASN A 155 9.84 10.62 6.35
N VAL A 156 10.53 9.48 6.44
CA VAL A 156 9.90 8.16 6.53
C VAL A 156 10.50 7.34 7.66
N SER A 157 9.70 6.40 8.18
CA SER A 157 10.17 5.33 9.05
C SER A 157 10.76 4.21 8.21
N GLN A 158 11.87 3.64 8.66
CA GLN A 158 12.51 2.49 8.02
C GLN A 158 12.26 1.26 8.89
N TYR A 159 12.12 0.10 8.24
CA TYR A 159 11.79 -1.15 8.90
C TYR A 159 12.77 -2.26 8.53
N ASP A 160 12.96 -3.18 9.46
CA ASP A 160 13.55 -4.49 9.25
C ASP A 160 12.58 -5.58 9.75
N GLU A 161 12.95 -6.83 9.59
CA GLU A 161 12.12 -7.94 10.03
C GLU A 161 11.86 -7.90 11.54
N ILE A 162 12.87 -7.52 12.34
CA ILE A 162 12.75 -7.47 13.81
C ILE A 162 11.71 -6.43 14.21
N THR A 163 11.77 -5.25 13.62
CA THR A 163 10.83 -4.15 13.92
C THR A 163 9.41 -4.47 13.46
N LEU A 164 9.24 -5.08 12.28
CA LEU A 164 7.91 -5.51 11.82
C LEU A 164 7.34 -6.61 12.73
N ARG A 165 8.15 -7.60 13.12
CA ARG A 165 7.73 -8.62 14.11
C ARG A 165 7.28 -7.97 15.42
N LYS A 166 8.08 -7.08 15.98
CA LYS A 166 7.75 -6.37 17.23
C LYS A 166 6.42 -5.60 17.13
N LEU A 167 6.08 -5.05 15.96
CA LEU A 167 4.85 -4.27 15.77
C LEU A 167 3.62 -5.17 15.57
N PHE A 168 3.77 -6.27 14.84
CA PHE A 168 2.63 -7.06 14.39
C PHE A 168 2.48 -8.40 15.10
N GLU A 169 3.57 -9.02 15.59
CA GLU A 169 3.53 -10.37 16.14
C GLU A 169 2.84 -10.43 17.50
N ASP A 170 1.89 -11.34 17.60
CA ASP A 170 1.24 -11.76 18.84
C ASP A 170 0.70 -13.20 18.66
N LYS A 171 -0.01 -13.72 19.67
CA LYS A 171 -0.55 -15.10 19.64
C LYS A 171 -1.55 -15.37 18.49
N ASN A 172 -2.10 -14.31 17.88
CA ASN A 172 -3.09 -14.40 16.81
C ASN A 172 -2.50 -14.04 15.43
N THR A 173 -1.21 -13.71 15.36
CA THR A 173 -0.55 -13.28 14.12
C THR A 173 0.44 -14.32 13.65
N SER A 174 0.37 -14.67 12.37
CA SER A 174 1.37 -15.48 11.68
C SER A 174 2.08 -14.62 10.63
N ILE A 175 3.42 -14.58 10.67
CA ILE A 175 4.23 -13.98 9.62
C ILE A 175 4.51 -15.07 8.58
N ASN A 176 4.02 -14.87 7.35
CA ASN A 176 4.07 -15.90 6.30
C ASN A 176 5.33 -15.80 5.44
N LYS A 177 5.75 -14.58 5.09
CA LYS A 177 6.92 -14.34 4.24
C LYS A 177 7.50 -12.96 4.55
N VAL A 178 8.85 -12.88 4.54
CA VAL A 178 9.60 -11.61 4.58
C VAL A 178 10.63 -11.65 3.45
N GLU A 179 10.79 -10.53 2.75
CA GLU A 179 11.75 -10.41 1.65
C GLU A 179 12.26 -8.97 1.54
N TYR A 180 13.58 -8.82 1.33
CA TYR A 180 14.19 -7.53 0.99
C TYR A 180 14.33 -7.42 -0.52
N VAL A 181 13.81 -6.33 -1.08
CA VAL A 181 13.70 -6.13 -2.53
C VAL A 181 14.28 -4.79 -2.94
N ASN A 182 15.11 -4.79 -3.96
CA ASN A 182 15.57 -3.58 -4.61
C ASN A 182 14.57 -3.13 -5.68
N HIS A 183 14.02 -1.94 -5.51
CA HIS A 183 13.24 -1.25 -6.52
C HIS A 183 14.14 -0.29 -7.30
N THR A 184 14.23 -0.48 -8.60
CA THR A 184 14.86 0.49 -9.51
C THR A 184 13.83 1.55 -9.89
N THR A 185 14.12 2.79 -9.56
CA THR A 185 13.26 3.93 -9.89
C THR A 185 13.36 4.28 -11.38
N PRO A 186 12.42 5.08 -11.94
CA PRO A 186 12.56 5.61 -13.31
C PRO A 186 13.83 6.45 -13.54
N PHE A 187 14.49 6.88 -12.48
CA PHE A 187 15.76 7.65 -12.52
C PHE A 187 17.02 6.77 -12.36
N GLU A 188 16.88 5.46 -12.54
CA GLU A 188 17.96 4.47 -12.41
C GLU A 188 18.61 4.41 -11.00
N THR A 189 17.96 4.98 -10.00
CA THR A 189 18.39 4.87 -8.59
C THR A 189 17.71 3.66 -7.92
N THR A 190 18.38 3.09 -6.91
CA THR A 190 17.88 1.94 -6.18
C THR A 190 17.27 2.36 -4.84
N GLN A 191 16.09 1.84 -4.54
CA GLN A 191 15.44 1.97 -3.25
C GLN A 191 15.22 0.56 -2.66
N ASN A 192 15.76 0.31 -1.47
CA ASN A 192 15.60 -0.98 -0.82
C ASN A 192 14.33 -0.99 0.04
N PHE A 193 13.47 -1.97 -0.22
CA PHE A 193 12.23 -2.23 0.50
C PHE A 193 12.33 -3.51 1.31
N ILE A 194 11.58 -3.59 2.40
CA ILE A 194 11.18 -4.83 3.04
C ILE A 194 9.71 -5.07 2.72
N PHE A 195 9.42 -6.26 2.21
CA PHE A 195 8.06 -6.77 2.07
C PHE A 195 7.79 -7.82 3.14
N CYS A 196 6.61 -7.76 3.73
CA CYS A 196 6.16 -8.73 4.71
C CYS A 196 4.71 -9.09 4.45
N SER A 197 4.38 -10.38 4.57
CA SER A 197 2.98 -10.84 4.57
C SER A 197 2.65 -11.53 5.88
N LEU A 198 1.44 -11.22 6.38
CA LEU A 198 0.94 -11.68 7.66
C LEU A 198 -0.49 -12.20 7.51
N SER A 199 -0.88 -13.09 8.43
CA SER A 199 -2.27 -13.52 8.60
C SER A 199 -2.69 -13.35 10.06
N PHE A 200 -3.91 -12.87 10.26
CA PHE A 200 -4.52 -12.63 11.58
C PHE A 200 -5.65 -13.64 11.82
N LYS A 201 -5.65 -14.27 13.02
CA LYS A 201 -6.67 -15.25 13.45
C LYS A 201 -7.83 -14.58 14.16
#